data_8642590548e5c508782593267608b82a
#
_entry.id   8642590548e5c508782593267608b82a
#
_cell.length_a   1.000
_cell.length_b   1.000
_cell.length_c   1.000
_cell.angle_alpha   90.00
_cell.angle_beta   90.00
_cell.angle_gamma   90.00
#
_symmetry.space_group_name_H-M   'P 1'
#
loop_
_entity.id
_entity.type
_entity.pdbx_description
1 polymer ?
#
loop_
_entity_poly.entity_id
_entity_poly.type
_entity_poly.pdbx_seq_one_letter_code
_entity_poly.pdbx_strand_id
1 'polypeptide(L)'
;KNFAKALGVPVKWTNFTNGGAMTDAMLAGDIDISYSQGLVPFINAVKSNAPIKLVDIAMEYGMGGTTCVTSNASGITKANGSELEGKKVAVPLGTMAEYVFDESMKVVGADRSKMDIIQMDPEEGAAALVSGDVVMACLFGGNSIKAAVAVGSRLLTVQEARDAGILGIDITSVTDKFMKENPGMLRTFIEVTHEANDRYR
;
A
#
# COMPACT_ATOMS: atom_id res chain seq x y z
N LYS A 1 14.34 0.15 19.55
CA LYS A 1 14.87 -1.07 20.20
C LYS A 1 15.69 -1.88 19.20
N ASN A 2 16.62 -2.67 19.70
CA ASN A 2 17.40 -3.60 18.88
C ASN A 2 16.68 -4.95 18.87
N PHE A 3 16.00 -5.27 17.78
CA PHE A 3 15.26 -6.53 17.58
C PHE A 3 16.17 -7.76 17.81
N ALA A 4 17.38 -7.75 17.26
CA ALA A 4 18.32 -8.85 17.44
C ALA A 4 18.64 -9.13 18.92
N LYS A 5 18.76 -8.07 19.74
CA LYS A 5 18.99 -8.21 21.19
C LYS A 5 17.76 -8.78 21.90
N ALA A 6 16.56 -8.38 21.52
CA ALA A 6 15.34 -8.86 22.16
C ALA A 6 15.01 -10.31 21.77
N LEU A 7 15.26 -10.67 20.51
CA LEU A 7 15.01 -12.01 19.98
C LEU A 7 16.12 -13.02 20.29
N GLY A 8 17.31 -12.55 20.69
CA GLY A 8 18.47 -13.40 20.96
C GLY A 8 19.12 -14.01 19.71
N VAL A 9 18.74 -13.55 18.51
CA VAL A 9 19.23 -14.01 17.21
C VAL A 9 19.50 -12.83 16.28
N PRO A 10 20.39 -12.98 15.27
CA PRO A 10 20.54 -11.98 14.23
C PRO A 10 19.23 -11.77 13.47
N VAL A 11 18.91 -10.50 13.14
CA VAL A 11 17.74 -10.14 12.34
C VAL A 11 18.23 -9.50 11.04
N LYS A 12 17.83 -10.10 9.91
CA LYS A 12 18.07 -9.54 8.58
C LYS A 12 16.80 -8.82 8.11
N TRP A 13 16.95 -7.57 7.73
CA TRP A 13 15.88 -6.78 7.12
C TRP A 13 16.07 -6.72 5.60
N THR A 14 15.01 -6.94 4.88
CA THR A 14 14.97 -6.83 3.41
C THR A 14 13.83 -5.89 3.04
N ASN A 15 14.11 -4.89 2.22
CA ASN A 15 13.10 -3.96 1.71
C ASN A 15 12.52 -4.49 0.41
N PHE A 16 11.22 -4.29 0.23
CA PHE A 16 10.48 -4.69 -0.96
C PHE A 16 9.75 -3.48 -1.55
N THR A 17 9.52 -3.49 -2.85
CA THR A 17 8.82 -2.41 -3.56
C THR A 17 7.32 -2.39 -3.31
N ASN A 18 6.73 -3.57 -3.03
CA ASN A 18 5.30 -3.73 -2.76
C ASN A 18 5.01 -5.01 -1.94
N GLY A 19 3.76 -5.14 -1.48
CA GLY A 19 3.35 -6.25 -0.64
C GLY A 19 3.23 -7.61 -1.35
N GLY A 20 3.09 -7.62 -2.68
CA GLY A 20 3.13 -8.84 -3.49
C GLY A 20 4.53 -9.47 -3.45
N ALA A 21 5.58 -8.67 -3.68
CA ALA A 21 6.97 -9.12 -3.58
C ALA A 21 7.33 -9.64 -2.18
N MET A 22 6.72 -9.06 -1.12
CA MET A 22 6.87 -9.60 0.25
C MET A 22 6.25 -11.00 0.36
N THR A 23 5.05 -11.20 -0.20
CA THR A 23 4.39 -12.52 -0.23
C THR A 23 5.24 -13.55 -0.97
N ASP A 24 5.76 -13.20 -2.14
CA ASP A 24 6.60 -14.10 -2.94
C ASP A 24 7.85 -14.53 -2.17
N ALA A 25 8.50 -13.60 -1.47
CA ALA A 25 9.65 -13.91 -0.61
C ALA A 25 9.29 -14.80 0.59
N MET A 26 8.10 -14.65 1.18
CA MET A 26 7.60 -15.55 2.23
C MET A 26 7.37 -16.96 1.69
N LEU A 27 6.77 -17.08 0.51
CA LEU A 27 6.50 -18.38 -0.14
C LEU A 27 7.79 -19.08 -0.60
N ALA A 28 8.79 -18.31 -1.01
CA ALA A 28 10.13 -18.81 -1.34
C ALA A 28 10.93 -19.24 -0.10
N GLY A 29 10.54 -18.81 1.09
CA GLY A 29 11.25 -19.05 2.34
C GLY A 29 12.44 -18.09 2.57
N ASP A 30 12.48 -16.97 1.86
CA ASP A 30 13.52 -15.95 2.00
C ASP A 30 13.32 -15.06 3.23
N ILE A 31 12.06 -14.91 3.66
CA ILE A 31 11.67 -14.20 4.88
C ILE A 31 10.61 -14.99 5.66
N ASP A 32 10.65 -14.91 6.97
CA ASP A 32 9.70 -15.57 7.88
C ASP A 32 8.54 -14.68 8.28
N ILE A 33 8.81 -13.39 8.48
CA ILE A 33 7.88 -12.38 8.95
C ILE A 33 7.89 -11.21 7.95
N SER A 34 6.72 -10.79 7.53
CA SER A 34 6.50 -9.58 6.74
C SER A 34 5.94 -8.50 7.65
N TYR A 35 6.62 -7.35 7.74
CA TYR A 35 6.21 -6.20 8.53
C TYR A 35 5.80 -5.04 7.62
N SER A 36 4.65 -4.42 7.91
CA SER A 36 4.09 -3.33 7.10
C SER A 36 3.74 -3.75 5.67
N GLN A 37 3.19 -4.96 5.53
CA GLN A 37 2.58 -5.42 4.29
C GLN A 37 1.17 -4.83 4.16
N GLY A 38 0.81 -4.27 3.01
CA GLY A 38 -0.56 -3.82 2.75
C GLY A 38 -1.58 -4.96 2.90
N LEU A 39 -2.75 -4.67 3.45
CA LEU A 39 -3.78 -5.68 3.69
C LEU A 39 -4.26 -6.35 2.39
N VAL A 40 -4.35 -5.60 1.28
CA VAL A 40 -4.82 -6.15 -0.02
C VAL A 40 -3.91 -7.25 -0.56
N PRO A 41 -2.58 -7.08 -0.66
CA PRO A 41 -1.69 -8.17 -1.07
C PRO A 41 -1.80 -9.41 -0.18
N PHE A 42 -1.94 -9.23 1.12
CA PHE A 42 -2.15 -10.35 2.05
C PHE A 42 -3.46 -11.09 1.77
N ILE A 43 -4.58 -10.39 1.58
CA ILE A 43 -5.88 -11.00 1.25
C ILE A 43 -5.78 -11.79 -0.06
N ASN A 44 -5.13 -11.25 -1.08
CA ASN A 44 -4.93 -11.94 -2.36
C ASN A 44 -4.12 -13.23 -2.20
N ALA A 45 -3.06 -13.19 -1.39
CA ALA A 45 -2.25 -14.36 -1.08
C ALA A 45 -3.08 -15.44 -0.35
N VAL A 46 -3.85 -15.06 0.68
CA VAL A 46 -4.67 -16.00 1.44
C VAL A 46 -5.79 -16.60 0.59
N LYS A 47 -6.41 -15.80 -0.29
CA LYS A 47 -7.39 -16.33 -1.28
C LYS A 47 -6.77 -17.38 -2.22
N SER A 48 -5.47 -17.27 -2.47
CA SER A 48 -4.70 -18.25 -3.25
C SER A 48 -4.12 -19.39 -2.39
N ASN A 49 -4.60 -19.55 -1.16
CA ASN A 49 -4.18 -20.56 -0.18
C ASN A 49 -2.70 -20.46 0.23
N ALA A 50 -2.11 -19.28 0.24
CA ALA A 50 -0.77 -19.07 0.77
C ALA A 50 -0.70 -19.45 2.26
N PRO A 51 0.32 -20.21 2.71
CA PRO A 51 0.46 -20.67 4.09
C PRO A 51 1.03 -19.57 4.99
N ILE A 52 0.30 -18.45 5.08
CA ILE A 52 0.65 -17.26 5.87
C ILE A 52 -0.51 -16.83 6.75
N LYS A 53 -0.22 -16.19 7.87
CA LYS A 53 -1.21 -15.69 8.82
C LYS A 53 -0.97 -14.22 9.13
N LEU A 54 -2.05 -13.46 9.26
CA LEU A 54 -2.04 -12.14 9.88
C LEU A 54 -1.92 -12.32 11.40
N VAL A 55 -0.95 -11.64 12.01
CA VAL A 55 -0.68 -11.75 13.45
C VAL A 55 -0.76 -10.42 14.18
N ASP A 56 -0.68 -9.30 13.45
CA ASP A 56 -0.77 -7.97 14.04
C ASP A 56 -1.14 -6.91 13.00
N ILE A 57 -1.66 -5.77 13.46
CA ILE A 57 -1.80 -4.56 12.65
C ILE A 57 -0.54 -3.72 12.86
N ALA A 58 0.28 -3.65 11.81
CA ALA A 58 1.52 -2.89 11.86
C ALA A 58 1.26 -1.38 11.92
N MET A 59 0.28 -0.91 11.13
CA MET A 59 -0.04 0.51 11.01
C MET A 59 -1.43 0.70 10.42
N GLU A 60 -2.19 1.62 11.00
CA GLU A 60 -3.32 2.27 10.34
C GLU A 60 -2.87 3.66 9.90
N TYR A 61 -3.13 4.01 8.65
CA TYR A 61 -2.77 5.33 8.13
C TYR A 61 -3.92 5.94 7.36
N GLY A 62 -4.08 7.24 7.54
CA GLY A 62 -4.98 8.01 6.68
C GLY A 62 -4.40 8.13 5.27
N MET A 63 -5.21 8.63 4.33
CA MET A 63 -4.87 8.77 2.91
C MET A 63 -3.67 9.70 2.62
N GLY A 64 -2.90 10.08 3.64
CA GLY A 64 -1.61 10.77 3.47
C GLY A 64 -0.54 9.88 2.85
N GLY A 65 -0.53 8.58 3.19
CA GLY A 65 0.45 7.59 2.75
C GLY A 65 0.12 6.86 1.46
N THR A 66 -1.16 6.88 1.03
CA THR A 66 -1.63 6.31 -0.24
C THR A 66 -2.69 7.24 -0.83
N THR A 67 -2.63 7.57 -2.11
CA THR A 67 -3.54 8.54 -2.72
C THR A 67 -3.53 8.43 -4.24
N CYS A 68 -4.61 8.90 -4.89
CA CYS A 68 -4.63 9.16 -6.33
C CYS A 68 -4.44 10.65 -6.58
N VAL A 69 -3.57 10.99 -7.52
CA VAL A 69 -3.23 12.36 -7.92
C VAL A 69 -3.57 12.53 -9.39
N THR A 70 -4.36 13.53 -9.73
CA THR A 70 -4.65 13.96 -11.13
C THR A 70 -3.69 15.06 -11.52
N SER A 71 -3.22 15.08 -12.78
CA SER A 71 -2.36 16.16 -13.28
C SER A 71 -3.16 17.48 -13.35
N ASN A 72 -2.52 18.58 -12.98
CA ASN A 72 -3.16 19.91 -13.10
C ASN A 72 -3.51 20.24 -14.56
N ALA A 73 -2.74 19.73 -15.53
CA ALA A 73 -3.00 19.93 -16.96
C ALA A 73 -4.28 19.24 -17.44
N SER A 74 -4.74 18.18 -16.77
CA SER A 74 -5.98 17.50 -17.11
C SER A 74 -7.25 18.30 -16.74
N GLY A 75 -7.15 19.19 -15.77
CA GLY A 75 -8.31 19.90 -15.20
C GLY A 75 -9.25 18.99 -14.40
N ILE A 76 -8.93 17.70 -14.23
CA ILE A 76 -9.80 16.73 -13.56
C ILE A 76 -9.64 16.87 -12.04
N THR A 77 -10.78 17.01 -11.39
CA THR A 77 -10.92 17.15 -9.94
C THR A 77 -12.02 16.22 -9.43
N LYS A 78 -12.27 16.21 -8.13
CA LYS A 78 -13.40 15.47 -7.55
C LYS A 78 -14.74 15.84 -8.20
N ALA A 79 -14.93 17.11 -8.56
CA ALA A 79 -16.22 17.62 -9.08
C ALA A 79 -16.56 17.10 -10.49
N ASN A 80 -15.55 16.76 -11.28
CA ASN A 80 -15.70 16.24 -12.64
C ASN A 80 -14.95 14.90 -12.84
N GLY A 81 -14.88 14.08 -11.79
CA GLY A 81 -14.13 12.82 -11.80
C GLY A 81 -14.56 11.81 -12.86
N SER A 82 -15.81 11.87 -13.34
CA SER A 82 -16.28 11.05 -14.48
C SER A 82 -15.52 11.31 -15.77
N GLU A 83 -14.83 12.44 -15.92
CA GLU A 83 -13.96 12.73 -17.06
C GLU A 83 -12.68 11.87 -17.11
N LEU A 84 -12.41 11.08 -16.06
CA LEU A 84 -11.39 10.02 -16.06
C LEU A 84 -11.75 8.86 -17.00
N GLU A 85 -13.04 8.67 -17.33
CA GLU A 85 -13.46 7.64 -18.28
C GLU A 85 -12.82 7.89 -19.67
N GLY A 86 -12.25 6.85 -20.27
CA GLY A 86 -11.49 6.90 -21.52
C GLY A 86 -10.06 7.43 -21.38
N LYS A 87 -9.59 7.77 -20.15
CA LYS A 87 -8.24 8.27 -19.94
C LYS A 87 -7.29 7.17 -19.47
N LYS A 88 -5.98 7.40 -19.69
CA LYS A 88 -4.90 6.57 -19.15
C LYS A 88 -4.65 6.93 -17.69
N VAL A 89 -4.69 5.93 -16.84
CA VAL A 89 -4.44 6.07 -15.40
C VAL A 89 -3.44 5.00 -14.93
N ALA A 90 -2.45 5.40 -14.14
CA ALA A 90 -1.47 4.48 -13.56
C ALA A 90 -1.96 3.98 -12.20
N VAL A 91 -2.02 2.66 -12.02
CA VAL A 91 -2.46 2.04 -10.78
C VAL A 91 -1.56 0.83 -10.45
N PRO A 92 -0.95 0.76 -9.27
CA PRO A 92 -0.22 -0.44 -8.85
C PRO A 92 -1.23 -1.51 -8.40
N LEU A 93 -1.63 -2.37 -9.35
CA LEU A 93 -2.66 -3.39 -9.16
C LEU A 93 -2.26 -4.41 -8.08
N GLY A 94 -3.24 -4.94 -7.36
CA GLY A 94 -3.03 -5.89 -6.26
C GLY A 94 -2.52 -5.25 -4.97
N THR A 95 -2.49 -3.92 -4.89
CA THR A 95 -1.99 -3.18 -3.72
C THR A 95 -3.08 -2.36 -3.02
N MET A 96 -2.71 -1.75 -1.88
CA MET A 96 -3.61 -0.78 -1.21
C MET A 96 -3.95 0.42 -2.10
N ALA A 97 -3.08 0.81 -3.05
CA ALA A 97 -3.39 1.92 -3.96
C ALA A 97 -4.47 1.56 -4.97
N GLU A 98 -4.60 0.29 -5.37
CA GLU A 98 -5.75 -0.14 -6.17
C GLU A 98 -7.05 -0.04 -5.37
N TYR A 99 -7.06 -0.48 -4.11
CA TYR A 99 -8.22 -0.31 -3.23
C TYR A 99 -8.62 1.17 -3.11
N VAL A 100 -7.65 2.04 -2.88
CA VAL A 100 -7.89 3.49 -2.82
C VAL A 100 -8.42 4.04 -4.14
N PHE A 101 -7.89 3.57 -5.27
CA PHE A 101 -8.40 3.90 -6.58
C PHE A 101 -9.88 3.50 -6.72
N ASP A 102 -10.22 2.23 -6.43
CA ASP A 102 -11.58 1.73 -6.57
C ASP A 102 -12.59 2.50 -5.71
N GLU A 103 -12.25 2.74 -4.45
CA GLU A 103 -13.12 3.52 -3.56
C GLU A 103 -13.20 4.99 -4.00
N SER A 104 -12.09 5.58 -4.47
CA SER A 104 -12.12 6.94 -5.00
C SER A 104 -13.01 7.07 -6.23
N MET A 105 -13.00 6.07 -7.14
CA MET A 105 -13.88 6.07 -8.31
C MET A 105 -15.36 6.07 -7.93
N LYS A 106 -15.74 5.30 -6.89
CA LYS A 106 -17.11 5.33 -6.36
C LYS A 106 -17.49 6.73 -5.83
N VAL A 107 -16.58 7.39 -5.11
CA VAL A 107 -16.81 8.73 -4.56
C VAL A 107 -17.01 9.78 -5.65
N VAL A 108 -16.21 9.71 -6.73
CA VAL A 108 -16.29 10.70 -7.82
C VAL A 108 -17.27 10.31 -8.94
N GLY A 109 -17.94 9.15 -8.81
CA GLY A 109 -18.95 8.69 -9.78
C GLY A 109 -18.36 8.26 -11.12
N ALA A 110 -17.14 7.75 -11.15
CA ALA A 110 -16.45 7.31 -12.36
C ALA A 110 -16.44 5.77 -12.48
N ASP A 111 -16.64 5.26 -13.67
CA ASP A 111 -16.60 3.82 -13.96
C ASP A 111 -15.19 3.38 -14.36
N ARG A 112 -14.52 2.64 -13.43
CA ARG A 112 -13.15 2.13 -13.69
C ARG A 112 -13.05 1.26 -14.94
N SER A 113 -14.12 0.56 -15.32
CA SER A 113 -14.12 -0.34 -16.48
C SER A 113 -14.00 0.39 -17.82
N LYS A 114 -14.23 1.71 -17.81
CA LYS A 114 -14.10 2.58 -18.98
C LYS A 114 -12.77 3.32 -19.04
N MET A 115 -11.85 3.05 -18.14
CA MET A 115 -10.54 3.68 -18.09
C MET A 115 -9.47 2.78 -18.72
N ASP A 116 -8.42 3.38 -19.27
CA ASP A 116 -7.21 2.67 -19.69
C ASP A 116 -6.27 2.57 -18.49
N ILE A 117 -6.44 1.49 -17.69
CA ILE A 117 -5.67 1.27 -16.47
C ILE A 117 -4.34 0.61 -16.82
N ILE A 118 -3.24 1.29 -16.50
CA ILE A 118 -1.88 0.82 -16.76
C ILE A 118 -1.25 0.41 -15.43
N GLN A 119 -0.83 -0.86 -15.35
CA GLN A 119 -0.07 -1.36 -14.21
C GLN A 119 1.28 -0.64 -14.16
N MET A 120 1.53 0.09 -13.08
CA MET A 120 2.80 0.76 -12.81
C MET A 120 3.07 0.76 -11.30
N ASP A 121 4.32 0.53 -10.93
CA ASP A 121 4.74 0.76 -9.55
C ASP A 121 4.71 2.27 -9.22
N PRO A 122 4.63 2.67 -7.95
CA PRO A 122 4.42 4.08 -7.57
C PRO A 122 5.43 5.07 -8.14
N GLU A 123 6.69 4.70 -8.26
CA GLU A 123 7.73 5.57 -8.84
C GLU A 123 7.54 5.76 -10.35
N GLU A 124 7.19 4.68 -11.05
CA GLU A 124 6.89 4.70 -12.48
C GLU A 124 5.62 5.51 -12.76
N GLY A 125 4.55 5.29 -11.97
CA GLY A 125 3.30 6.04 -12.08
C GLY A 125 3.48 7.53 -11.81
N ALA A 126 4.32 7.91 -10.83
CA ALA A 126 4.66 9.30 -10.58
C ALA A 126 5.42 9.91 -11.77
N ALA A 127 6.38 9.19 -12.35
CA ALA A 127 7.13 9.65 -13.51
C ALA A 127 6.21 9.81 -14.74
N ALA A 128 5.31 8.86 -14.98
CA ALA A 128 4.33 8.92 -16.06
C ALA A 128 3.33 10.09 -15.90
N LEU A 129 2.97 10.44 -14.66
CA LEU A 129 2.15 11.64 -14.39
C LEU A 129 2.93 12.93 -14.68
N VAL A 130 4.21 12.98 -14.30
CA VAL A 130 5.10 14.13 -14.55
C VAL A 130 5.33 14.33 -16.04
N SER A 131 5.54 13.26 -16.83
CA SER A 131 5.70 13.31 -18.29
C SER A 131 4.40 13.63 -19.04
N GLY A 132 3.24 13.41 -18.43
CA GLY A 132 1.93 13.57 -19.08
C GLY A 132 1.45 12.33 -19.84
N ASP A 133 2.11 11.19 -19.66
CA ASP A 133 1.71 9.90 -20.27
C ASP A 133 0.41 9.35 -19.67
N VAL A 134 0.11 9.72 -18.43
CA VAL A 134 -1.15 9.43 -17.73
C VAL A 134 -1.74 10.71 -17.14
N VAL A 135 -3.08 10.77 -17.03
CA VAL A 135 -3.77 11.92 -16.42
C VAL A 135 -3.92 11.78 -14.91
N MET A 136 -3.82 10.57 -14.40
CA MET A 136 -3.89 10.26 -12.97
C MET A 136 -2.93 9.12 -12.63
N ALA A 137 -2.33 9.19 -11.44
CA ALA A 137 -1.57 8.10 -10.85
C ALA A 137 -2.02 7.86 -9.41
N CYS A 138 -2.29 6.59 -9.06
CA CYS A 138 -2.52 6.18 -7.68
C CYS A 138 -1.21 5.64 -7.11
N LEU A 139 -0.84 6.10 -5.91
CA LEU A 139 0.53 6.04 -5.43
C LEU A 139 0.56 5.77 -3.92
N PHE A 140 1.67 5.18 -3.48
CA PHE A 140 2.09 5.16 -2.08
C PHE A 140 3.58 5.49 -1.98
N GLY A 141 4.04 5.78 -0.74
CA GLY A 141 5.40 6.21 -0.51
C GLY A 141 5.64 7.71 -0.72
N GLY A 142 6.34 8.31 0.25
CA GLY A 142 6.47 9.77 0.33
C GLY A 142 7.12 10.41 -0.89
N ASN A 143 8.12 9.76 -1.51
CA ASN A 143 8.82 10.32 -2.67
C ASN A 143 7.92 10.35 -3.91
N SER A 144 7.21 9.26 -4.21
CA SER A 144 6.31 9.17 -5.36
C SER A 144 5.15 10.15 -5.23
N ILE A 145 4.54 10.24 -4.04
CA ILE A 145 3.47 11.20 -3.77
C ILE A 145 3.98 12.64 -3.90
N LYS A 146 5.17 12.96 -3.35
CA LYS A 146 5.77 14.28 -3.45
C LYS A 146 6.02 14.69 -4.91
N ALA A 147 6.53 13.77 -5.73
CA ALA A 147 6.75 14.02 -7.14
C ALA A 147 5.42 14.30 -7.88
N ALA A 148 4.40 13.49 -7.63
CA ALA A 148 3.09 13.63 -8.28
C ALA A 148 2.38 14.94 -7.89
N VAL A 149 2.36 15.31 -6.60
CA VAL A 149 1.69 16.55 -6.16
C VAL A 149 2.44 17.82 -6.57
N ALA A 150 3.67 17.72 -7.06
CA ALA A 150 4.38 18.86 -7.65
C ALA A 150 3.78 19.28 -9.01
N VAL A 151 3.11 18.37 -9.72
CA VAL A 151 2.50 18.59 -11.04
C VAL A 151 0.99 18.38 -11.04
N GLY A 152 0.42 17.96 -9.92
CA GLY A 152 -0.99 17.57 -9.81
C GLY A 152 -1.60 17.87 -8.46
N SER A 153 -2.85 17.46 -8.31
CA SER A 153 -3.62 17.60 -7.07
C SER A 153 -4.22 16.25 -6.66
N ARG A 154 -4.33 16.02 -5.35
CA ARG A 154 -5.03 14.83 -4.87
C ARG A 154 -6.48 14.85 -5.35
N LEU A 155 -6.96 13.74 -5.93
CA LEU A 155 -8.35 13.61 -6.37
C LEU A 155 -9.33 13.76 -5.21
N LEU A 156 -8.99 13.15 -4.07
CA LEU A 156 -9.66 13.34 -2.78
C LEU A 156 -8.65 13.89 -1.77
N THR A 157 -9.08 14.86 -0.98
CA THR A 157 -8.31 15.28 0.20
C THR A 157 -8.28 14.15 1.24
N VAL A 158 -7.33 14.22 2.17
CA VAL A 158 -7.23 13.24 3.27
C VAL A 158 -8.54 13.19 4.08
N GLN A 159 -9.19 14.33 4.29
CA GLN A 159 -10.45 14.39 5.03
C GLN A 159 -11.61 13.77 4.24
N GLU A 160 -11.72 14.08 2.95
CA GLU A 160 -12.78 13.50 2.09
C GLU A 160 -12.66 11.99 1.98
N ALA A 161 -11.45 11.45 1.86
CA ALA A 161 -11.22 10.02 1.86
C ALA A 161 -11.60 9.38 3.20
N ARG A 162 -11.26 10.03 4.32
CA ARG A 162 -11.65 9.57 5.66
C ARG A 162 -13.17 9.57 5.83
N ASP A 163 -13.85 10.62 5.41
CA ASP A 163 -15.31 10.76 5.50
C ASP A 163 -16.02 9.70 4.63
N ALA A 164 -15.37 9.26 3.56
CA ALA A 164 -15.82 8.15 2.71
C ALA A 164 -15.46 6.75 3.27
N GLY A 165 -14.80 6.67 4.43
CA GLY A 165 -14.39 5.41 5.03
C GLY A 165 -13.18 4.73 4.36
N ILE A 166 -12.42 5.47 3.55
CA ILE A 166 -11.23 4.94 2.87
C ILE A 166 -10.05 5.00 3.83
N LEU A 167 -9.60 3.82 4.28
CA LEU A 167 -8.50 3.66 5.24
C LEU A 167 -7.38 2.80 4.64
N GLY A 168 -6.14 3.14 4.95
CA GLY A 168 -4.97 2.31 4.69
C GLY A 168 -4.63 1.49 5.93
N ILE A 169 -4.41 0.19 5.74
CA ILE A 169 -4.00 -0.73 6.80
C ILE A 169 -2.83 -1.55 6.30
N ASP A 170 -1.74 -1.48 7.03
CA ASP A 170 -0.62 -2.39 6.89
C ASP A 170 -0.60 -3.36 8.07
N ILE A 171 -0.22 -4.58 7.77
CA ILE A 171 -0.24 -5.69 8.72
C ILE A 171 1.15 -6.28 8.92
N THR A 172 1.28 -7.05 9.98
CA THR A 172 2.36 -8.03 10.16
C THR A 172 1.81 -9.41 9.83
N SER A 173 2.44 -10.09 8.91
CA SER A 173 2.13 -11.48 8.56
C SER A 173 3.33 -12.38 8.78
N VAL A 174 3.07 -13.69 8.95
CA VAL A 174 4.06 -14.70 9.28
C VAL A 174 3.78 -15.98 8.50
N THR A 175 4.80 -16.74 8.15
CA THR A 175 4.60 -18.08 7.58
C THR A 175 4.05 -19.04 8.63
N ASP A 176 3.15 -19.95 8.22
CA ASP A 176 2.61 -21.00 9.09
C ASP A 176 3.72 -21.83 9.75
N LYS A 177 4.80 -22.08 9.00
CA LYS A 177 5.99 -22.80 9.49
C LYS A 177 6.65 -22.06 10.65
N PHE A 178 7.01 -20.79 10.45
CA PHE A 178 7.70 -20.00 11.48
C PHE A 178 6.84 -19.83 12.73
N MET A 179 5.55 -19.54 12.56
CA MET A 179 4.60 -19.40 13.67
C MET A 179 4.54 -20.68 14.53
N LYS A 180 4.56 -21.85 13.88
CA LYS A 180 4.49 -23.15 14.56
C LYS A 180 5.81 -23.49 15.26
N GLU A 181 6.93 -23.24 14.60
CA GLU A 181 8.26 -23.62 15.09
C GLU A 181 8.81 -22.63 16.14
N ASN A 182 8.43 -21.34 16.03
CA ASN A 182 9.01 -20.24 16.82
C ASN A 182 7.97 -19.31 17.47
N PRO A 183 6.93 -19.83 18.17
CA PRO A 183 5.84 -18.98 18.68
C PRO A 183 6.29 -17.94 19.71
N GLY A 184 7.31 -18.28 20.52
CA GLY A 184 7.90 -17.36 21.50
C GLY A 184 8.64 -16.21 20.84
N MET A 185 9.40 -16.47 19.78
CA MET A 185 10.12 -15.47 19.03
C MET A 185 9.15 -14.52 18.29
N LEU A 186 8.06 -15.06 17.72
CA LEU A 186 7.01 -14.26 17.09
C LEU A 186 6.36 -13.30 18.10
N ARG A 187 6.02 -13.78 19.30
CA ARG A 187 5.48 -12.94 20.37
C ARG A 187 6.43 -11.79 20.71
N THR A 188 7.71 -12.10 20.95
CA THR A 188 8.73 -11.08 21.25
C THR A 188 8.87 -10.08 20.11
N PHE A 189 8.78 -10.52 18.85
CA PHE A 189 8.81 -9.61 17.69
C PHE A 189 7.67 -8.60 17.75
N ILE A 190 6.44 -9.06 17.98
CA ILE A 190 5.23 -8.20 18.08
C ILE A 190 5.37 -7.23 19.26
N GLU A 191 5.79 -7.71 20.44
CA GLU A 191 5.97 -6.86 21.62
C GLU A 191 6.99 -5.74 21.37
N VAL A 192 8.13 -6.05 20.76
CA VAL A 192 9.17 -5.06 20.41
C VAL A 192 8.64 -4.06 19.37
N THR A 193 7.82 -4.51 18.44
CA THR A 193 7.18 -3.65 17.43
C THR A 193 6.22 -2.66 18.09
N HIS A 194 5.35 -3.13 18.99
CA HIS A 194 4.41 -2.28 19.72
C HIS A 194 5.16 -1.23 20.55
N GLU A 195 6.19 -1.62 21.29
CA GLU A 195 7.00 -0.68 22.05
C GLU A 195 7.75 0.34 21.16
N ALA A 196 8.08 -0.02 19.92
CA ALA A 196 8.67 0.92 18.98
C ALA A 196 7.60 1.91 18.48
N ASN A 197 6.41 1.43 18.13
CA ASN A 197 5.29 2.26 17.65
C ASN A 197 4.82 3.27 18.70
N ASP A 198 4.75 2.88 19.98
CA ASP A 198 4.36 3.76 21.08
C ASP A 198 5.28 4.97 21.28
N ARG A 199 6.51 4.91 20.76
CA ARG A 199 7.46 6.04 20.80
C ARG A 199 7.23 7.07 19.69
N TYR A 200 6.45 6.73 18.67
CA TYR A 200 6.10 7.62 17.57
C TYR A 200 4.74 8.33 17.78
N ARG A 201 4.03 7.99 18.82
CA ARG A 201 2.80 8.65 19.27
C ARG A 201 3.10 9.75 20.28
#